data_a20fd39738d169eb4bdee256c31125d6
#
_entry.id   a20fd39738d169eb4bdee256c31125d6
#
_cell.length_a   1.000
_cell.length_b   1.000
_cell.length_c   1.000
_cell.angle_alpha   90.00
_cell.angle_beta   90.00
_cell.angle_gamma   90.00
#
_symmetry.space_group_name_H-M   'P 1'
#
loop_
_entity.id
_entity.type
_entity.pdbx_description
1 polymer ?
#
loop_
_entity_poly.entity_id
_entity_poly.type
_entity_poly.pdbx_seq_one_letter_code
_entity_poly.pdbx_strand_id
1 'polypeptide(L)'
;MNFKNAYIFFLFLFVTNAFAQLVPNYYATFESNRPKGNKYLYYRLYSTSASAFPANATEFETNFANSANFKLAGYVPLTSNAGNLNTSSSNAANLINFSTQTDLKNAIGNQTPYAGFSGDGFTIVVSGYFIPKQTGTYTFTIEGDDAVDVFINDQNVANHYGAHGPDAIGTHTGTIGLTAGKKYLFRARMQEGGGGEVMRLFWKKPSEASGSVWYQDIEEFSGEEAVPNGLVLSIDPGNWYTYPKYGTTVTDLKGNANGTMGGNLTWNSTAGGTFLLDGNADYIDFGKTPANFPTGDISLFVWVRPTTLTNGWNIILSKWFVDYAGNGGYSDFHYAIYPSGGNFYQNLYTTSQYDLYGATALSVNNWYQIGFTISNGTMQMYINGVSDGAQRSNSRTNYSQSYLWLGDARINAGGFIGNIGSTIIYNRGITADEVLQNYNSTKHKYGL
;
A
#
# COMPACT_ATOMS: atom_id res chain seq x y z
N MET A 1 50.31 -7.63 19.51
CA MET A 1 49.01 -7.59 18.82
C MET A 1 48.00 -8.35 19.67
N ASN A 2 46.98 -7.65 20.19
CA ASN A 2 46.09 -8.18 21.22
C ASN A 2 44.92 -8.95 20.55
N PHE A 3 44.89 -10.24 20.74
CA PHE A 3 43.85 -11.16 20.18
C PHE A 3 42.40 -10.84 20.58
N LYS A 4 42.17 -9.92 21.49
CA LYS A 4 40.82 -9.49 21.88
C LYS A 4 40.04 -8.68 20.83
N ASN A 5 40.74 -7.98 19.94
CA ASN A 5 40.09 -7.16 18.90
C ASN A 5 39.66 -7.94 17.65
N ALA A 6 40.23 -9.12 17.42
CA ALA A 6 39.88 -9.96 16.28
C ALA A 6 38.49 -10.68 16.51
N TYR A 7 38.15 -11.01 17.76
CA TYR A 7 36.92 -11.68 18.08
C TYR A 7 35.66 -10.77 17.93
N ILE A 8 35.82 -9.47 18.23
CA ILE A 8 34.72 -8.49 18.10
C ILE A 8 34.42 -8.22 16.62
N PHE A 9 35.44 -8.20 15.77
CA PHE A 9 35.27 -7.97 14.34
C PHE A 9 34.60 -9.16 13.62
N PHE A 10 34.91 -10.40 14.04
CA PHE A 10 34.28 -11.60 13.49
C PHE A 10 32.81 -11.75 13.93
N LEU A 11 32.48 -11.34 15.17
CA LEU A 11 31.10 -11.41 15.68
C LEU A 11 30.21 -10.38 14.97
N PHE A 12 30.75 -9.18 14.64
CA PHE A 12 30.00 -8.16 13.88
C PHE A 12 29.74 -8.57 12.42
N LEU A 13 30.70 -9.26 11.77
CA LEU A 13 30.54 -9.75 10.41
C LEU A 13 29.51 -10.91 10.32
N PHE A 14 29.44 -11.78 11.33
CA PHE A 14 28.46 -12.85 11.36
C PHE A 14 27.04 -12.35 11.65
N VAL A 15 26.89 -11.33 12.50
CA VAL A 15 25.57 -10.74 12.80
C VAL A 15 25.02 -9.98 11.59
N THR A 16 25.86 -9.23 10.87
CA THR A 16 25.41 -8.50 9.66
C THR A 16 25.01 -9.43 8.51
N ASN A 17 25.74 -10.54 8.32
CA ASN A 17 25.37 -11.54 7.30
C ASN A 17 24.13 -12.36 7.66
N ALA A 18 23.91 -12.66 8.95
CA ALA A 18 22.72 -13.38 9.40
C ALA A 18 21.46 -12.51 9.23
N PHE A 19 21.51 -11.21 9.49
CA PHE A 19 20.40 -10.30 9.26
C PHE A 19 20.11 -10.08 7.75
N ALA A 20 21.16 -10.00 6.92
CA ALA A 20 20.99 -9.84 5.47
C ALA A 20 20.39 -11.09 4.79
N GLN A 21 20.54 -12.28 5.36
CA GLN A 21 19.95 -13.51 4.81
C GLN A 21 18.55 -13.84 5.35
N LEU A 22 18.18 -13.34 6.53
CA LEU A 22 16.86 -13.62 7.14
C LEU A 22 15.73 -12.83 6.47
N VAL A 23 16.01 -11.60 6.01
CA VAL A 23 14.98 -10.71 5.46
C VAL A 23 14.46 -11.16 4.09
N PRO A 24 15.29 -11.53 3.09
CA PRO A 24 14.78 -12.03 1.81
C PRO A 24 14.00 -13.33 1.91
N ASN A 25 14.43 -14.25 2.79
CA ASN A 25 13.73 -15.52 2.98
C ASN A 25 12.37 -15.37 3.66
N TYR A 26 12.24 -14.43 4.60
CA TYR A 26 10.97 -14.16 5.27
C TYR A 26 9.97 -13.55 4.28
N TYR A 27 10.41 -12.63 3.43
CA TYR A 27 9.55 -12.02 2.42
C TYR A 27 9.13 -13.03 1.33
N ALA A 28 10.06 -13.84 0.85
CA ALA A 28 9.76 -14.92 -0.10
C ALA A 28 8.75 -15.93 0.49
N THR A 29 8.87 -16.24 1.78
CA THR A 29 7.93 -17.12 2.49
C THR A 29 6.56 -16.43 2.68
N PHE A 30 6.54 -15.13 2.95
CA PHE A 30 5.33 -14.33 3.08
C PHE A 30 4.54 -14.27 1.75
N GLU A 31 5.18 -13.96 0.63
CA GLU A 31 4.55 -13.94 -0.69
C GLU A 31 4.17 -15.35 -1.18
N SER A 32 4.98 -16.38 -0.86
CA SER A 32 4.66 -17.77 -1.23
C SER A 32 3.45 -18.32 -0.47
N ASN A 33 3.18 -17.81 0.72
CA ASN A 33 2.03 -18.19 1.54
C ASN A 33 0.78 -17.36 1.26
N ARG A 34 0.85 -16.42 0.30
CA ARG A 34 -0.30 -15.63 -0.10
C ARG A 34 -1.41 -16.54 -0.63
N PRO A 35 -2.63 -16.44 -0.12
CA PRO A 35 -3.74 -17.25 -0.59
C PRO A 35 -4.00 -17.04 -2.09
N LYS A 36 -4.16 -18.13 -2.82
CA LYS A 36 -4.59 -18.06 -4.22
C LYS A 36 -6.08 -17.73 -4.27
N GLY A 37 -6.42 -16.67 -4.97
CA GLY A 37 -7.80 -16.19 -5.09
C GLY A 37 -8.04 -14.89 -4.33
N ASN A 38 -9.27 -14.37 -4.37
CA ASN A 38 -9.61 -13.06 -3.83
C ASN A 38 -10.23 -13.10 -2.42
N LYS A 39 -10.31 -14.28 -1.78
CA LYS A 39 -10.97 -14.48 -0.48
C LYS A 39 -9.97 -14.45 0.66
N TYR A 40 -9.39 -13.32 0.94
CA TYR A 40 -8.53 -13.08 2.08
C TYR A 40 -8.68 -11.64 2.55
N LEU A 41 -8.26 -11.37 3.79
CA LEU A 41 -8.08 -10.01 4.31
C LEU A 41 -6.61 -9.79 4.63
N TYR A 42 -6.18 -8.57 4.48
CA TYR A 42 -4.88 -8.09 4.90
C TYR A 42 -4.96 -7.60 6.34
N TYR A 43 -3.97 -7.92 7.17
CA TYR A 43 -3.89 -7.40 8.52
C TYR A 43 -2.54 -6.76 8.80
N ARG A 44 -2.55 -5.81 9.73
CA ARG A 44 -1.36 -5.16 10.29
C ARG A 44 -1.49 -5.17 11.81
N LEU A 45 -0.40 -5.52 12.48
CA LEU A 45 -0.29 -5.50 13.93
C LEU A 45 0.72 -4.45 14.38
N TYR A 46 0.36 -3.76 15.43
CA TYR A 46 1.11 -2.68 16.03
C TYR A 46 1.25 -2.96 17.53
N SER A 47 2.44 -2.67 18.11
CA SER A 47 2.60 -2.68 19.56
C SER A 47 2.26 -1.29 20.09
N THR A 48 1.30 -1.22 20.98
CA THR A 48 0.78 0.04 21.56
C THR A 48 0.85 0.01 23.07
N SER A 49 0.47 1.08 23.73
CA SER A 49 0.41 1.11 25.18
C SER A 49 -0.80 0.31 25.70
N ALA A 50 -0.61 -0.48 26.75
CA ALA A 50 -1.67 -1.18 27.44
C ALA A 50 -2.55 -0.27 28.34
N SER A 51 -2.25 1.02 28.40
CA SER A 51 -2.95 1.98 29.27
C SER A 51 -3.41 3.24 28.54
N ALA A 52 -3.34 3.25 27.21
CA ALA A 52 -3.81 4.34 26.37
C ALA A 52 -4.81 3.80 25.34
N PHE A 53 -5.88 4.55 25.11
CA PHE A 53 -7.01 4.15 24.28
C PHE A 53 -7.39 5.28 23.32
N PRO A 54 -7.69 5.01 22.05
CA PRO A 54 -8.12 6.05 21.13
C PRO A 54 -9.51 6.56 21.50
N ALA A 55 -9.66 7.88 21.58
CA ALA A 55 -10.94 8.52 21.84
C ALA A 55 -11.74 8.79 20.56
N ASN A 56 -11.11 8.62 19.39
CA ASN A 56 -11.73 8.83 18.07
C ASN A 56 -10.90 8.20 16.94
N ALA A 57 -11.46 8.20 15.73
CA ALA A 57 -10.82 7.63 14.55
C ALA A 57 -9.46 8.25 14.19
N THR A 58 -9.27 9.55 14.42
CA THR A 58 -8.02 10.26 14.13
C THR A 58 -6.92 9.82 15.08
N GLU A 59 -7.20 9.75 16.36
CA GLU A 59 -6.25 9.24 17.36
C GLU A 59 -5.89 7.79 17.10
N PHE A 60 -6.86 6.97 16.69
CA PHE A 60 -6.60 5.59 16.30
C PHE A 60 -5.53 5.50 15.21
N GLU A 61 -5.62 6.34 14.18
CA GLU A 61 -4.65 6.38 13.08
C GLU A 61 -3.29 6.94 13.53
N THR A 62 -3.30 8.09 14.23
CA THR A 62 -2.07 8.84 14.51
C THR A 62 -1.25 8.25 15.64
N ASN A 63 -1.89 7.69 16.67
CA ASN A 63 -1.23 7.27 17.90
C ASN A 63 -1.09 5.75 18.02
N PHE A 64 -1.97 4.98 17.40
CA PHE A 64 -2.02 3.52 17.58
C PHE A 64 -1.64 2.75 16.32
N ALA A 65 -2.18 3.10 15.17
CA ALA A 65 -1.91 2.41 13.90
C ALA A 65 -0.81 3.09 13.06
N ASN A 66 0.14 3.76 13.68
CA ASN A 66 1.20 4.49 13.00
C ASN A 66 2.45 3.62 12.73
N SER A 67 3.33 4.10 11.84
CA SER A 67 4.52 3.37 11.42
C SER A 67 5.54 3.09 12.54
N ALA A 68 5.59 3.92 13.60
CA ALA A 68 6.51 3.71 14.72
C ALA A 68 6.11 2.48 15.57
N ASN A 69 4.83 2.18 15.63
CA ASN A 69 4.27 1.07 16.40
C ASN A 69 4.19 -0.24 15.60
N PHE A 70 4.40 -0.20 14.29
CA PHE A 70 4.26 -1.36 13.39
C PHE A 70 5.16 -2.53 13.79
N LYS A 71 4.60 -3.75 13.79
CA LYS A 71 5.30 -5.00 14.13
C LYS A 71 5.22 -6.07 13.04
N LEU A 72 4.03 -6.31 12.49
CA LEU A 72 3.77 -7.42 11.59
C LEU A 72 2.64 -7.10 10.64
N ALA A 73 2.69 -7.65 9.44
CA ALA A 73 1.58 -7.65 8.49
C ALA A 73 1.46 -9.03 7.84
N GLY A 74 0.27 -9.35 7.36
CA GLY A 74 0.01 -10.61 6.69
C GLY A 74 -1.31 -10.64 5.95
N TYR A 75 -1.49 -11.74 5.21
CA TYR A 75 -2.75 -12.09 4.55
C TYR A 75 -3.31 -13.33 5.19
N VAL A 76 -4.61 -13.34 5.45
CA VAL A 76 -5.29 -14.52 5.98
C VAL A 76 -6.46 -14.87 5.09
N PRO A 77 -6.56 -16.12 4.63
CA PRO A 77 -7.74 -16.57 3.91
C PRO A 77 -8.94 -16.55 4.84
N LEU A 78 -10.06 -16.04 4.35
CA LEU A 78 -11.34 -16.16 5.00
C LEU A 78 -11.91 -17.54 4.68
N THR A 79 -11.60 -18.52 5.50
CA THR A 79 -11.93 -19.92 5.25
C THR A 79 -13.11 -20.42 6.03
N SER A 80 -13.50 -19.76 7.10
CA SER A 80 -14.61 -20.19 7.92
C SER A 80 -15.81 -19.27 7.75
N ASN A 81 -16.90 -19.83 7.31
CA ASN A 81 -18.19 -19.22 7.39
C ASN A 81 -18.54 -19.02 8.86
N ALA A 82 -18.53 -17.79 9.27
CA ALA A 82 -19.32 -17.44 10.40
C ALA A 82 -20.78 -17.61 9.98
N GLY A 83 -21.39 -18.70 10.36
CA GLY A 83 -22.81 -18.91 10.13
C GLY A 83 -23.63 -17.81 10.79
N ASN A 84 -24.91 -17.94 10.67
CA ASN A 84 -25.92 -17.14 11.33
C ASN A 84 -25.65 -17.01 12.85
N LEU A 85 -25.47 -15.78 13.37
CA LEU A 85 -25.15 -15.53 14.75
C LEU A 85 -26.30 -14.95 15.54
N ASN A 86 -26.83 -15.77 16.40
CA ASN A 86 -27.70 -15.31 17.49
C ASN A 86 -27.00 -15.30 18.86
N THR A 87 -25.83 -15.87 18.98
CA THR A 87 -25.14 -15.98 20.28
C THR A 87 -23.62 -15.97 20.12
N SER A 88 -22.96 -15.40 21.09
CA SER A 88 -21.55 -15.09 21.18
C SER A 88 -20.58 -16.28 21.21
N SER A 89 -21.00 -17.52 21.05
CA SER A 89 -20.18 -18.67 21.39
C SER A 89 -19.98 -19.74 20.31
N SER A 90 -20.55 -19.58 19.11
CA SER A 90 -20.58 -20.71 18.15
C SER A 90 -19.90 -20.47 16.80
N ASN A 91 -19.18 -19.36 16.63
CA ASN A 91 -18.56 -19.08 15.35
C ASN A 91 -17.06 -19.35 15.37
N ALA A 92 -16.57 -19.91 14.28
CA ALA A 92 -15.16 -20.06 14.07
C ALA A 92 -14.48 -18.67 14.11
N ALA A 93 -13.38 -18.58 14.88
CA ALA A 93 -12.56 -17.39 14.93
C ALA A 93 -12.00 -17.05 13.55
N ASN A 94 -12.06 -15.78 13.18
CA ASN A 94 -11.42 -15.22 12.01
C ASN A 94 -10.91 -13.80 12.31
N LEU A 95 -10.28 -13.12 11.35
CA LEU A 95 -9.69 -11.79 11.55
C LEU A 95 -10.66 -10.70 12.00
N ILE A 96 -11.95 -10.87 11.83
CA ILE A 96 -12.99 -9.92 12.20
C ILE A 96 -13.98 -10.50 13.22
N ASN A 97 -13.65 -11.64 13.79
CA ASN A 97 -14.42 -12.29 14.86
C ASN A 97 -13.49 -13.18 15.70
N PHE A 98 -12.96 -12.66 16.77
CA PHE A 98 -12.18 -13.39 17.76
C PHE A 98 -12.55 -12.90 19.16
N SER A 99 -12.35 -13.74 20.16
CA SER A 99 -12.73 -13.46 21.54
C SER A 99 -11.64 -13.84 22.55
N THR A 100 -10.49 -14.27 22.09
CA THR A 100 -9.32 -14.60 22.92
C THR A 100 -8.03 -14.43 22.13
N GLN A 101 -6.91 -14.27 22.83
CA GLN A 101 -5.58 -14.27 22.23
C GLN A 101 -5.31 -15.53 21.38
N THR A 102 -5.84 -16.67 21.82
CA THR A 102 -5.72 -17.94 21.07
C THR A 102 -6.49 -17.85 19.75
N ASP A 103 -7.68 -17.28 19.76
CA ASP A 103 -8.48 -17.06 18.54
C ASP A 103 -7.76 -16.13 17.57
N LEU A 104 -7.19 -15.02 18.06
CA LEU A 104 -6.40 -14.11 17.25
C LEU A 104 -5.18 -14.82 16.63
N LYS A 105 -4.42 -15.59 17.42
CA LYS A 105 -3.29 -16.38 16.93
C LYS A 105 -3.73 -17.38 15.85
N ASN A 106 -4.82 -18.07 16.06
CA ASN A 106 -5.39 -19.00 15.08
C ASN A 106 -5.82 -18.24 13.81
N ALA A 107 -6.48 -17.09 13.96
CA ALA A 107 -6.92 -16.25 12.85
C ALA A 107 -5.77 -15.75 11.97
N ILE A 108 -4.59 -15.52 12.54
CA ILE A 108 -3.37 -15.12 11.78
C ILE A 108 -2.47 -16.30 11.40
N GLY A 109 -2.99 -17.53 11.40
CA GLY A 109 -2.29 -18.72 10.94
C GLY A 109 -1.38 -19.39 11.97
N ASN A 110 -1.77 -19.40 13.25
CA ASN A 110 -1.02 -19.97 14.39
C ASN A 110 0.37 -19.36 14.60
N GLN A 111 0.55 -18.11 14.22
CA GLN A 111 1.81 -17.40 14.42
C GLN A 111 1.81 -16.65 15.75
N THR A 112 2.97 -16.58 16.40
CA THR A 112 3.18 -15.59 17.45
C THR A 112 3.23 -14.22 16.78
N PRO A 113 2.35 -13.25 17.13
CA PRO A 113 2.24 -11.97 16.44
C PRO A 113 3.58 -11.22 16.32
N TYR A 114 4.37 -11.18 17.40
CA TYR A 114 5.74 -10.65 17.41
C TYR A 114 6.44 -11.05 18.72
N ALA A 115 7.75 -10.92 18.77
CA ALA A 115 8.51 -11.21 20.00
C ALA A 115 8.06 -10.30 21.15
N GLY A 116 7.67 -10.89 22.28
CA GLY A 116 7.15 -10.17 23.44
C GLY A 116 5.65 -9.86 23.38
N PHE A 117 4.90 -10.42 22.44
CA PHE A 117 3.44 -10.29 22.42
C PHE A 117 2.83 -11.01 23.63
N SER A 118 2.19 -10.27 24.51
CA SER A 118 1.57 -10.77 25.75
C SER A 118 0.06 -10.97 25.63
N GLY A 119 -0.56 -10.39 24.64
CA GLY A 119 -2.01 -10.22 24.51
C GLY A 119 -2.45 -8.78 24.80
N ASP A 120 -1.68 -8.07 25.59
CA ASP A 120 -1.97 -6.69 25.96
C ASP A 120 -1.16 -5.70 25.11
N GLY A 121 -1.67 -4.48 25.01
CA GLY A 121 -0.97 -3.36 24.37
C GLY A 121 -0.71 -3.56 22.89
N PHE A 122 -1.73 -3.89 22.13
CA PHE A 122 -1.62 -4.00 20.68
C PHE A 122 -2.78 -3.33 19.92
N THR A 123 -2.55 -3.08 18.66
CA THR A 123 -3.58 -2.67 17.70
C THR A 123 -3.54 -3.61 16.50
N ILE A 124 -4.71 -4.07 16.07
CA ILE A 124 -4.86 -4.75 14.79
C ILE A 124 -5.68 -3.88 13.83
N VAL A 125 -5.20 -3.78 12.59
CA VAL A 125 -5.93 -3.19 11.46
C VAL A 125 -6.17 -4.29 10.46
N VAL A 126 -7.43 -4.53 10.13
CA VAL A 126 -7.85 -5.49 9.11
C VAL A 126 -8.41 -4.72 7.93
N SER A 127 -7.98 -5.04 6.73
CA SER A 127 -8.40 -4.33 5.52
C SER A 127 -8.60 -5.24 4.31
N GLY A 128 -9.36 -4.75 3.35
CA GLY A 128 -9.70 -5.44 2.12
C GLY A 128 -10.79 -4.71 1.35
N TYR A 129 -11.56 -5.45 0.58
CA TYR A 129 -12.76 -4.92 -0.07
C TYR A 129 -13.99 -5.62 0.45
N PHE A 130 -15.04 -4.86 0.70
CA PHE A 130 -16.40 -5.36 0.86
C PHE A 130 -17.12 -5.30 -0.47
N ILE A 131 -17.67 -6.42 -0.93
CA ILE A 131 -18.37 -6.55 -2.20
C ILE A 131 -19.80 -7.00 -1.89
N PRO A 132 -20.74 -6.06 -1.72
CA PRO A 132 -22.09 -6.38 -1.32
C PRO A 132 -22.79 -7.28 -2.35
N LYS A 133 -23.55 -8.26 -1.89
CA LYS A 133 -24.38 -9.13 -2.72
C LYS A 133 -25.74 -8.52 -3.07
N GLN A 134 -26.16 -7.49 -2.34
CA GLN A 134 -27.45 -6.80 -2.54
C GLN A 134 -27.22 -5.29 -2.67
N THR A 135 -28.04 -4.63 -3.46
CA THR A 135 -28.12 -3.16 -3.50
C THR A 135 -29.10 -2.68 -2.45
N GLY A 136 -28.69 -1.71 -1.63
CA GLY A 136 -29.52 -1.10 -0.60
C GLY A 136 -28.74 -0.76 0.66
N THR A 137 -29.45 -0.51 1.75
CA THR A 137 -28.88 -0.13 3.03
C THR A 137 -28.41 -1.36 3.80
N TYR A 138 -27.12 -1.43 4.06
CA TYR A 138 -26.49 -2.38 4.99
C TYR A 138 -26.41 -1.76 6.37
N THR A 139 -26.59 -2.59 7.40
CA THR A 139 -26.37 -2.18 8.80
C THR A 139 -25.23 -2.99 9.36
N PHE A 140 -24.17 -2.32 9.80
CA PHE A 140 -22.99 -2.94 10.44
C PHE A 140 -23.08 -2.79 11.96
N THR A 141 -22.50 -3.72 12.70
CA THR A 141 -22.25 -3.65 14.13
C THR A 141 -20.83 -4.09 14.41
N ILE A 142 -20.16 -3.38 15.31
CA ILE A 142 -18.83 -3.76 15.78
C ILE A 142 -18.77 -3.67 17.31
N GLU A 143 -18.22 -4.71 17.93
CA GLU A 143 -18.04 -4.79 19.39
C GLU A 143 -16.60 -5.24 19.66
N GLY A 144 -16.00 -4.73 20.72
CA GLY A 144 -14.62 -5.02 21.06
C GLY A 144 -14.30 -4.89 22.54
N ASP A 145 -13.13 -5.36 22.87
CA ASP A 145 -12.38 -5.13 24.08
C ASP A 145 -10.94 -4.85 23.63
N ASP A 146 -10.43 -3.59 23.62
CA ASP A 146 -11.16 -2.35 23.98
C ASP A 146 -11.75 -1.66 22.73
N ALA A 147 -11.10 -0.56 22.25
CA ALA A 147 -11.61 0.32 21.21
C ALA A 147 -11.69 -0.35 19.83
N VAL A 148 -12.80 -0.16 19.14
CA VAL A 148 -13.05 -0.70 17.80
C VAL A 148 -13.69 0.32 16.88
N ASP A 149 -13.43 0.18 15.58
CA ASP A 149 -14.18 0.86 14.52
C ASP A 149 -14.19 0.09 13.20
N VAL A 150 -15.16 0.42 12.35
CA VAL A 150 -15.27 -0.11 10.99
C VAL A 150 -15.56 0.99 9.98
N PHE A 151 -14.80 0.97 8.89
CA PHE A 151 -14.93 1.87 7.76
C PHE A 151 -15.32 1.12 6.49
N ILE A 152 -16.26 1.69 5.76
CA ILE A 152 -16.59 1.29 4.40
C ILE A 152 -16.42 2.51 3.50
N ASN A 153 -15.50 2.43 2.54
CA ASN A 153 -15.17 3.52 1.61
C ASN A 153 -14.87 4.84 2.34
N ASP A 154 -14.00 4.77 3.35
CA ASP A 154 -13.55 5.85 4.23
C ASP A 154 -14.65 6.50 5.11
N GLN A 155 -15.88 6.02 5.04
CA GLN A 155 -16.92 6.39 5.99
C GLN A 155 -16.81 5.53 7.24
N ASN A 156 -16.67 6.14 8.42
CA ASN A 156 -16.79 5.45 9.70
C ASN A 156 -18.26 5.04 9.90
N VAL A 157 -18.53 3.74 9.78
CA VAL A 157 -19.88 3.21 9.79
C VAL A 157 -20.34 2.86 11.22
N ALA A 158 -19.47 2.22 12.00
CA ALA A 158 -19.75 1.93 13.40
C ALA A 158 -18.47 1.96 14.21
N ASN A 159 -18.57 2.35 15.49
CA ASN A 159 -17.40 2.47 16.38
C ASN A 159 -17.81 2.38 17.84
N HIS A 160 -16.83 2.02 18.68
CA HIS A 160 -16.85 2.17 20.13
C HIS A 160 -15.41 2.47 20.57
N TYR A 161 -15.16 3.67 21.10
CA TYR A 161 -13.83 4.15 21.48
C TYR A 161 -13.65 4.18 22.98
N GLY A 162 -12.39 4.16 23.43
CA GLY A 162 -12.01 4.21 24.83
C GLY A 162 -11.79 2.83 25.44
N ALA A 163 -11.58 2.78 26.75
CA ALA A 163 -11.42 1.52 27.50
C ALA A 163 -12.78 0.95 27.88
N HIS A 164 -13.06 -0.26 27.45
CA HIS A 164 -14.32 -0.95 27.75
C HIS A 164 -14.24 -2.45 27.39
N GLY A 165 -15.07 -3.26 28.02
CA GLY A 165 -15.32 -4.62 27.56
C GLY A 165 -16.34 -4.67 26.41
N PRO A 166 -16.54 -5.85 25.80
CA PRO A 166 -17.47 -5.99 24.67
C PRO A 166 -18.93 -5.93 25.14
N ASP A 167 -19.72 -5.12 24.45
CA ASP A 167 -21.16 -5.09 24.59
C ASP A 167 -21.88 -6.22 23.82
N ALA A 168 -23.20 -6.27 23.92
CA ALA A 168 -24.01 -7.18 23.14
C ALA A 168 -23.95 -6.81 21.64
N ILE A 169 -23.85 -7.80 20.78
CA ILE A 169 -23.87 -7.60 19.31
C ILE A 169 -25.10 -6.82 18.90
N GLY A 170 -24.90 -5.74 18.16
CA GLY A 170 -25.96 -4.82 17.75
C GLY A 170 -26.12 -3.58 18.65
N THR A 171 -25.26 -3.39 19.64
CA THR A 171 -25.23 -2.17 20.47
C THR A 171 -24.64 -0.99 19.69
N HIS A 172 -23.46 -1.19 19.08
CA HIS A 172 -22.76 -0.14 18.30
C HIS A 172 -22.98 -0.39 16.82
N THR A 173 -23.96 0.30 16.25
CA THR A 173 -24.40 0.08 14.87
C THR A 173 -24.32 1.33 14.01
N GLY A 174 -24.23 1.12 12.72
CA GLY A 174 -24.38 2.17 11.73
C GLY A 174 -24.77 1.64 10.37
N THR A 175 -25.21 2.52 9.49
CA THR A 175 -25.78 2.16 8.18
C THR A 175 -25.05 2.83 7.03
N ILE A 176 -25.02 2.13 5.89
CA ILE A 176 -24.45 2.66 4.65
C ILE A 176 -25.19 2.08 3.44
N GLY A 177 -25.44 2.91 2.42
CA GLY A 177 -25.99 2.50 1.14
C GLY A 177 -24.92 1.90 0.23
N LEU A 178 -25.12 0.66 -0.22
CA LEU A 178 -24.16 -0.06 -1.05
C LEU A 178 -24.83 -0.60 -2.33
N THR A 179 -24.05 -0.82 -3.38
CA THR A 179 -24.50 -1.37 -4.67
C THR A 179 -23.91 -2.76 -4.87
N ALA A 180 -24.76 -3.75 -5.18
CA ALA A 180 -24.35 -5.13 -5.40
C ALA A 180 -23.21 -5.24 -6.42
N GLY A 181 -22.20 -6.06 -6.11
CA GLY A 181 -21.04 -6.32 -6.97
C GLY A 181 -20.00 -5.19 -7.04
N LYS A 182 -20.30 -3.99 -6.52
CA LYS A 182 -19.30 -2.91 -6.46
C LYS A 182 -18.33 -3.16 -5.31
N LYS A 183 -17.05 -2.95 -5.56
CA LYS A 183 -15.99 -3.01 -4.52
C LYS A 183 -15.98 -1.73 -3.69
N TYR A 184 -16.02 -1.87 -2.38
CA TYR A 184 -15.87 -0.79 -1.42
C TYR A 184 -14.67 -1.07 -0.53
N LEU A 185 -13.81 -0.09 -0.32
CA LEU A 185 -12.73 -0.23 0.66
C LEU A 185 -13.33 -0.59 2.02
N PHE A 186 -12.74 -1.62 2.62
CA PHE A 186 -13.08 -2.09 3.95
C PHE A 186 -11.88 -1.93 4.87
N ARG A 187 -12.11 -1.41 6.06
CA ARG A 187 -11.13 -1.38 7.14
C ARG A 187 -11.84 -1.53 8.48
N ALA A 188 -11.37 -2.46 9.30
CA ALA A 188 -11.77 -2.57 10.69
C ALA A 188 -10.54 -2.50 11.58
N ARG A 189 -10.67 -1.88 12.76
CA ARG A 189 -9.60 -1.73 13.73
C ARG A 189 -10.06 -2.15 15.10
N MET A 190 -9.13 -2.71 15.86
CA MET A 190 -9.28 -3.01 17.28
C MET A 190 -7.98 -2.63 17.98
N GLN A 191 -8.09 -1.97 19.11
CA GLN A 191 -6.99 -1.72 20.03
C GLN A 191 -7.31 -2.38 21.36
N GLU A 192 -6.34 -3.14 21.85
CA GLU A 192 -6.36 -3.83 23.12
C GLU A 192 -5.39 -3.15 24.09
N GLY A 193 -5.89 -2.80 25.26
CA GLY A 193 -5.08 -2.33 26.38
C GLY A 193 -4.61 -3.49 27.22
N GLY A 194 -5.49 -4.04 28.02
CA GLY A 194 -5.21 -5.19 28.87
C GLY A 194 -6.51 -5.86 29.30
N GLY A 195 -6.52 -7.19 29.27
CA GLY A 195 -7.69 -7.99 29.65
C GLY A 195 -8.07 -9.03 28.61
N GLY A 196 -9.23 -8.85 28.00
CA GLY A 196 -9.77 -9.78 27.01
C GLY A 196 -9.64 -9.24 25.58
N GLU A 197 -9.12 -10.02 24.66
CA GLU A 197 -8.95 -9.63 23.25
C GLU A 197 -10.21 -9.96 22.45
N VAL A 198 -11.09 -9.00 22.26
CA VAL A 198 -12.36 -9.20 21.54
C VAL A 198 -12.50 -8.24 20.37
N MET A 199 -12.80 -8.81 19.21
CA MET A 199 -13.27 -8.07 18.05
C MET A 199 -14.38 -8.87 17.39
N ARG A 200 -15.57 -8.25 17.22
CA ARG A 200 -16.74 -8.88 16.63
C ARG A 200 -17.40 -7.93 15.66
N LEU A 201 -17.28 -8.20 14.37
CA LEU A 201 -17.89 -7.42 13.30
C LEU A 201 -18.94 -8.25 12.57
N PHE A 202 -20.14 -7.73 12.47
CA PHE A 202 -21.27 -8.35 11.78
C PHE A 202 -22.06 -7.32 10.99
N TRP A 203 -22.91 -7.78 10.08
CA TRP A 203 -23.80 -6.90 9.32
C TRP A 203 -25.12 -7.58 8.95
N LYS A 204 -26.07 -6.75 8.56
CA LYS A 204 -27.34 -7.15 7.96
C LYS A 204 -27.40 -6.63 6.54
N LYS A 205 -27.81 -7.47 5.61
CA LYS A 205 -28.12 -7.10 4.24
C LYS A 205 -29.47 -6.36 4.17
N PRO A 206 -29.78 -5.63 3.08
CA PRO A 206 -31.07 -4.95 2.95
C PRO A 206 -32.28 -5.86 3.17
N SER A 207 -32.24 -7.12 2.70
CA SER A 207 -33.32 -8.09 2.91
C SER A 207 -33.44 -8.60 4.36
N GLU A 208 -32.47 -8.33 5.20
CA GLU A 208 -32.36 -8.82 6.59
C GLU A 208 -32.52 -7.68 7.61
N ALA A 209 -32.79 -6.46 7.16
CA ALA A 209 -32.81 -5.25 7.98
C ALA A 209 -33.77 -5.33 9.20
N SER A 210 -34.91 -5.98 9.06
CA SER A 210 -35.87 -6.16 10.14
C SER A 210 -35.62 -7.38 11.02
N GLY A 211 -34.64 -8.24 10.66
CA GLY A 211 -34.33 -9.44 11.42
C GLY A 211 -33.58 -9.14 12.72
N SER A 212 -33.70 -10.03 13.73
CA SER A 212 -32.91 -9.97 14.96
C SER A 212 -31.51 -10.58 14.83
N VAL A 213 -31.22 -11.22 13.70
CA VAL A 213 -30.01 -12.00 13.48
C VAL A 213 -28.96 -11.17 12.77
N TRP A 214 -27.71 -11.32 13.22
CA TRP A 214 -26.52 -10.71 12.62
C TRP A 214 -25.71 -11.75 11.88
N TYR A 215 -25.10 -11.38 10.75
CA TYR A 215 -24.42 -12.31 9.85
C TYR A 215 -22.97 -11.91 9.63
N GLN A 216 -22.15 -12.90 9.27
CA GLN A 216 -20.91 -12.71 8.53
C GLN A 216 -20.99 -13.53 7.26
N ASP A 217 -20.98 -12.88 6.12
CA ASP A 217 -20.91 -13.55 4.82
C ASP A 217 -19.52 -13.26 4.22
N ILE A 218 -18.58 -14.16 4.45
CA ILE A 218 -17.19 -13.98 3.99
C ILE A 218 -17.07 -13.89 2.47
N GLU A 219 -18.10 -14.33 1.72
CA GLU A 219 -18.16 -14.17 0.28
C GLU A 219 -18.35 -12.71 -0.16
N GLU A 220 -18.69 -11.81 0.78
CA GLU A 220 -18.75 -10.38 0.54
C GLU A 220 -17.40 -9.69 0.76
N PHE A 221 -16.30 -10.44 1.01
CA PHE A 221 -14.96 -9.88 1.13
C PHE A 221 -14.02 -10.27 0.00
N SER A 222 -13.09 -9.38 -0.28
CA SER A 222 -11.92 -9.62 -1.14
C SER A 222 -10.71 -8.90 -0.54
N GLY A 223 -9.51 -9.41 -0.80
CA GLY A 223 -8.28 -8.80 -0.29
C GLY A 223 -8.06 -7.38 -0.81
N GLU A 224 -7.51 -6.53 0.07
CA GLU A 224 -7.01 -5.21 -0.32
C GLU A 224 -5.65 -5.37 -1.00
N GLU A 225 -5.57 -5.03 -2.27
CA GLU A 225 -4.38 -5.26 -3.07
C GLU A 225 -4.31 -4.37 -4.31
N ALA A 226 -3.10 -3.92 -4.62
CA ALA A 226 -2.78 -3.57 -5.99
C ALA A 226 -3.02 -4.79 -6.89
N VAL A 227 -3.43 -4.56 -8.13
CA VAL A 227 -3.68 -5.63 -9.09
C VAL A 227 -2.42 -6.52 -9.21
N PRO A 228 -2.49 -7.83 -8.93
CA PRO A 228 -1.29 -8.66 -8.89
C PRO A 228 -0.82 -9.10 -10.28
N ASN A 229 -1.76 -9.23 -11.22
CA ASN A 229 -1.48 -9.75 -12.55
C ASN A 229 -0.65 -8.76 -13.38
N GLY A 230 0.55 -9.18 -13.76
CA GLY A 230 1.48 -8.38 -14.54
C GLY A 230 2.28 -7.36 -13.73
N LEU A 231 2.15 -7.31 -12.40
CA LEU A 231 2.95 -6.44 -11.55
C LEU A 231 4.40 -6.93 -11.51
N VAL A 232 5.33 -6.10 -11.99
CA VAL A 232 6.76 -6.45 -12.13
C VAL A 232 7.69 -5.62 -11.27
N LEU A 233 7.25 -4.46 -10.79
CA LEU A 233 7.97 -3.65 -9.80
C LEU A 233 6.99 -3.06 -8.81
N SER A 234 7.32 -3.15 -7.53
CA SER A 234 6.54 -2.58 -6.44
C SER A 234 7.45 -2.02 -5.36
N ILE A 235 7.44 -0.71 -5.20
CA ILE A 235 8.19 0.04 -4.20
C ILE A 235 7.20 0.73 -3.28
N ASP A 236 7.30 0.50 -1.99
CA ASP A 236 6.57 1.25 -0.97
C ASP A 236 7.53 1.72 0.14
N PRO A 237 7.96 2.98 0.14
CA PRO A 237 8.90 3.49 1.14
C PRO A 237 8.41 3.41 2.59
N GLY A 238 7.11 3.28 2.80
CA GLY A 238 6.51 3.03 4.11
C GLY A 238 6.60 1.57 4.56
N ASN A 239 6.88 0.67 3.63
CA ASN A 239 7.09 -0.73 3.92
C ASN A 239 8.55 -0.97 4.31
N TRP A 240 8.75 -1.54 5.51
CA TRP A 240 10.09 -1.86 6.02
C TRP A 240 10.90 -2.77 5.08
N TYR A 241 10.26 -3.65 4.36
CA TYR A 241 10.92 -4.54 3.40
C TYR A 241 11.39 -3.82 2.14
N THR A 242 10.70 -2.76 1.72
CA THR A 242 11.19 -1.90 0.65
C THR A 242 12.38 -1.07 1.12
N TYR A 243 12.26 -0.45 2.30
CA TYR A 243 13.33 0.38 2.83
C TYR A 243 13.35 0.37 4.37
N PRO A 244 14.42 -0.16 4.99
CA PRO A 244 14.52 -0.28 6.45
C PRO A 244 14.85 1.04 7.16
N LYS A 245 14.74 2.17 6.49
CA LYS A 245 15.05 3.54 6.93
C LYS A 245 16.56 3.82 7.13
N TYR A 246 17.42 2.95 6.61
CA TYR A 246 18.89 3.13 6.61
C TYR A 246 19.51 2.44 5.40
N GLY A 247 20.75 2.86 5.07
CA GLY A 247 21.45 2.36 3.90
C GLY A 247 20.95 2.98 2.59
N THR A 248 21.39 2.43 1.47
CA THR A 248 21.08 2.94 0.12
C THR A 248 20.29 1.98 -0.73
N THR A 249 20.04 0.77 -0.25
CA THR A 249 19.29 -0.26 -0.99
C THR A 249 17.80 -0.07 -0.83
N VAL A 250 17.09 0.02 -1.94
CA VAL A 250 15.63 0.02 -2.03
C VAL A 250 15.20 -1.31 -2.63
N THR A 251 14.51 -2.13 -1.85
CA THR A 251 14.11 -3.48 -2.26
C THR A 251 12.79 -3.42 -3.04
N ASP A 252 12.79 -4.00 -4.23
CA ASP A 252 11.57 -4.28 -4.99
C ASP A 252 10.80 -5.43 -4.35
N LEU A 253 9.56 -5.18 -3.96
CA LEU A 253 8.69 -6.17 -3.33
C LEU A 253 8.31 -7.33 -4.27
N LYS A 254 8.59 -7.21 -5.58
CA LYS A 254 8.45 -8.31 -6.55
C LYS A 254 9.74 -9.11 -6.74
N GLY A 255 10.85 -8.61 -6.20
CA GLY A 255 12.15 -9.28 -6.26
C GLY A 255 12.84 -9.26 -7.63
N ASN A 256 12.35 -8.43 -8.56
CA ASN A 256 12.89 -8.37 -9.93
C ASN A 256 14.04 -7.37 -10.07
N ALA A 257 14.02 -6.27 -9.29
CA ALA A 257 15.01 -5.23 -9.41
C ALA A 257 15.14 -4.40 -8.13
N ASN A 258 16.21 -4.61 -7.37
CA ASN A 258 16.52 -3.70 -6.26
C ASN A 258 17.15 -2.42 -6.78
N GLY A 259 16.75 -1.29 -6.21
CA GLY A 259 17.29 0.01 -6.51
C GLY A 259 18.43 0.43 -5.56
N THR A 260 19.28 1.33 -6.03
CA THR A 260 20.30 1.99 -5.20
C THR A 260 20.04 3.49 -5.17
N MET A 261 19.90 4.04 -3.97
CA MET A 261 19.73 5.49 -3.76
C MET A 261 21.03 6.23 -4.10
N GLY A 262 20.89 7.34 -4.82
CA GLY A 262 21.96 8.29 -5.12
C GLY A 262 21.53 9.73 -4.83
N GLY A 263 22.50 10.63 -4.77
CA GLY A 263 22.28 12.02 -4.37
C GLY A 263 22.10 12.18 -2.85
N ASN A 264 21.31 13.16 -2.47
CA ASN A 264 20.99 13.48 -1.07
C ASN A 264 19.57 13.03 -0.66
N LEU A 265 18.95 12.21 -1.47
CA LEU A 265 17.62 11.62 -1.23
C LEU A 265 17.54 11.04 0.19
N THR A 266 16.48 11.39 0.90
CA THR A 266 16.25 10.95 2.27
C THR A 266 14.88 10.29 2.41
N TRP A 267 14.73 9.46 3.45
CA TRP A 267 13.42 8.94 3.85
C TRP A 267 12.80 9.86 4.91
N ASN A 268 11.47 10.05 4.84
CA ASN A 268 10.71 10.70 5.91
C ASN A 268 9.39 9.95 6.21
N SER A 269 8.77 10.27 7.34
CA SER A 269 7.56 9.60 7.83
C SER A 269 6.25 10.10 7.19
N THR A 270 6.31 11.08 6.29
CA THR A 270 5.12 11.61 5.60
C THR A 270 4.34 10.46 4.95
N ALA A 271 3.02 10.46 5.09
CA ALA A 271 2.13 9.42 4.57
C ALA A 271 2.59 7.98 4.94
N GLY A 272 3.07 7.78 6.17
CA GLY A 272 3.56 6.48 6.64
C GLY A 272 4.93 6.06 6.09
N GLY A 273 5.57 6.89 5.28
CA GLY A 273 6.90 6.71 4.72
C GLY A 273 6.99 7.05 3.25
N THR A 274 7.89 7.98 2.91
CA THR A 274 8.16 8.43 1.54
C THR A 274 9.63 8.74 1.36
N PHE A 275 10.09 8.75 0.12
CA PHE A 275 11.37 9.35 -0.24
C PHE A 275 11.18 10.85 -0.48
N LEU A 276 12.06 11.66 0.09
CA LEU A 276 12.10 13.10 -0.09
C LEU A 276 13.30 13.45 -0.99
N LEU A 277 13.01 14.13 -2.09
CA LEU A 277 13.96 14.56 -3.10
C LEU A 277 14.05 16.09 -3.13
N ASP A 278 15.25 16.62 -3.31
CA ASP A 278 15.52 18.07 -3.43
C ASP A 278 15.75 18.54 -4.88
N GLY A 279 15.72 17.61 -5.85
CA GLY A 279 15.87 17.87 -7.28
C GLY A 279 17.34 18.00 -7.71
N ASN A 280 18.29 17.80 -6.81
CA ASN A 280 19.71 17.95 -7.09
C ASN A 280 20.38 16.57 -7.24
N ALA A 281 20.17 15.93 -8.39
CA ALA A 281 20.68 14.61 -8.69
C ALA A 281 20.24 13.52 -7.68
N ASP A 282 19.03 13.63 -7.15
CA ASP A 282 18.40 12.66 -6.29
C ASP A 282 17.71 11.59 -7.11
N TYR A 283 18.09 10.33 -6.94
CA TYR A 283 17.51 9.23 -7.70
C TYR A 283 17.58 7.89 -6.98
N ILE A 284 16.78 6.94 -7.47
CA ILE A 284 16.94 5.51 -7.20
C ILE A 284 17.22 4.82 -8.52
N ASP A 285 18.40 4.21 -8.64
CA ASP A 285 18.85 3.49 -9.85
C ASP A 285 18.52 2.01 -9.76
N PHE A 286 17.63 1.53 -10.63
CA PHE A 286 17.24 0.12 -10.77
C PHE A 286 18.05 -0.62 -11.84
N GLY A 287 19.08 0.02 -12.41
CA GLY A 287 19.94 -0.55 -13.44
C GLY A 287 19.36 -0.48 -14.86
N LYS A 288 20.07 -1.09 -15.80
CA LYS A 288 19.73 -1.05 -17.23
C LYS A 288 18.55 -1.96 -17.59
N THR A 289 18.54 -3.14 -17.04
CA THR A 289 17.56 -4.19 -17.37
C THR A 289 17.02 -4.84 -16.11
N PRO A 290 16.11 -4.15 -15.38
CA PRO A 290 15.38 -4.83 -14.32
C PRO A 290 14.75 -6.12 -14.84
N ALA A 291 14.88 -7.20 -14.10
CA ALA A 291 14.28 -8.46 -14.50
C ALA A 291 12.78 -8.29 -14.78
N ASN A 292 12.30 -8.88 -15.86
CA ASN A 292 10.91 -8.78 -16.30
C ASN A 292 10.41 -7.36 -16.64
N PHE A 293 11.31 -6.38 -16.83
CA PHE A 293 10.89 -5.05 -17.25
C PHE A 293 10.22 -5.12 -18.64
N PRO A 294 9.05 -4.49 -18.82
CA PRO A 294 8.24 -4.68 -20.02
C PRO A 294 8.90 -4.11 -21.28
N THR A 295 8.91 -4.90 -22.34
CA THR A 295 9.41 -4.53 -23.68
C THR A 295 8.32 -4.05 -24.62
N GLY A 296 7.05 -4.29 -24.27
CA GLY A 296 5.85 -3.90 -25.03
C GLY A 296 4.94 -3.00 -24.20
N ASP A 297 3.72 -3.43 -24.02
CA ASP A 297 2.73 -2.75 -23.18
C ASP A 297 3.25 -2.57 -21.75
N ILE A 298 2.91 -1.45 -21.15
CA ILE A 298 3.35 -1.08 -19.79
C ILE A 298 2.29 -0.24 -19.11
N SER A 299 2.20 -0.36 -17.80
CA SER A 299 1.51 0.61 -16.96
C SER A 299 2.39 0.99 -15.78
N LEU A 300 2.36 2.27 -15.43
CA LEU A 300 3.14 2.82 -14.33
C LEU A 300 2.27 3.75 -13.51
N PHE A 301 2.35 3.62 -12.18
CA PHE A 301 1.68 4.52 -11.23
C PHE A 301 2.61 4.85 -10.08
N VAL A 302 2.57 6.11 -9.67
CA VAL A 302 3.41 6.65 -8.60
C VAL A 302 2.63 7.64 -7.76
N TRP A 303 2.79 7.57 -6.44
CA TRP A 303 2.31 8.59 -5.53
C TRP A 303 3.34 9.70 -5.40
N VAL A 304 2.93 10.94 -5.68
CA VAL A 304 3.79 12.12 -5.61
C VAL A 304 3.13 13.25 -4.83
N ARG A 305 3.96 14.01 -4.12
CA ARG A 305 3.59 15.28 -3.50
C ARG A 305 4.67 16.31 -3.84
N PRO A 306 4.51 17.08 -4.91
CA PRO A 306 5.44 18.14 -5.25
C PRO A 306 5.52 19.16 -4.11
N THR A 307 6.72 19.55 -3.69
CA THR A 307 6.91 20.68 -2.76
C THR A 307 7.34 21.93 -3.50
N THR A 308 7.95 21.74 -4.68
CA THR A 308 8.29 22.81 -5.63
C THR A 308 8.08 22.27 -7.04
N LEU A 309 7.59 23.12 -7.93
CA LEU A 309 7.49 22.85 -9.36
C LEU A 309 8.27 23.95 -10.09
N THR A 310 9.24 23.56 -10.91
CA THR A 310 10.10 24.46 -11.67
C THR A 310 9.61 24.56 -13.11
N ASN A 311 10.02 25.62 -13.83
CA ASN A 311 9.76 25.78 -15.26
C ASN A 311 10.61 24.83 -16.15
N GLY A 312 11.18 23.80 -15.55
CA GLY A 312 11.92 22.71 -16.22
C GLY A 312 11.20 21.37 -16.10
N TRP A 313 11.89 20.32 -16.43
CA TRP A 313 11.44 18.96 -16.24
C TRP A 313 11.47 18.62 -14.74
N ASN A 314 10.33 18.32 -14.14
CA ASN A 314 10.27 17.77 -12.79
C ASN A 314 10.14 16.24 -12.95
N ILE A 315 11.25 15.59 -13.26
CA ILE A 315 11.29 14.17 -13.68
C ILE A 315 11.01 13.26 -12.51
N ILE A 316 9.98 12.45 -12.63
CA ILE A 316 9.55 11.49 -11.61
C ILE A 316 10.17 10.13 -11.87
N LEU A 317 10.14 9.66 -13.13
CA LEU A 317 10.69 8.39 -13.52
C LEU A 317 11.17 8.45 -14.96
N SER A 318 12.36 7.89 -15.21
CA SER A 318 12.93 7.86 -16.55
C SER A 318 13.51 6.48 -16.86
N LYS A 319 13.32 6.04 -18.10
CA LYS A 319 14.13 5.00 -18.72
C LYS A 319 14.86 5.62 -19.91
N TRP A 320 15.92 6.36 -19.58
CA TRP A 320 16.60 7.27 -20.46
C TRP A 320 18.12 7.07 -20.38
N PHE A 321 18.84 7.28 -21.45
CA PHE A 321 20.29 7.23 -21.59
C PHE A 321 21.06 5.94 -21.23
N VAL A 322 22.15 5.73 -21.97
CA VAL A 322 23.01 4.54 -21.93
C VAL A 322 24.26 4.75 -21.06
N ASP A 323 24.84 5.95 -21.03
CA ASP A 323 26.06 6.22 -20.26
C ASP A 323 26.13 7.63 -19.67
N TYR A 324 27.11 7.82 -18.76
CA TYR A 324 27.40 9.12 -18.13
C TYR A 324 28.00 10.16 -19.09
N ALA A 325 28.51 9.74 -20.23
CA ALA A 325 29.25 10.59 -21.15
C ALA A 325 28.36 11.36 -22.14
N GLY A 326 27.04 11.21 -22.02
CA GLY A 326 26.07 11.89 -22.91
C GLY A 326 26.08 11.34 -24.34
N ASN A 327 26.71 10.20 -24.57
CA ASN A 327 26.77 9.57 -25.87
C ASN A 327 25.48 8.79 -26.12
N GLY A 328 24.56 9.44 -26.78
CA GLY A 328 23.61 8.85 -27.66
C GLY A 328 22.26 8.43 -27.10
N GLY A 329 21.36 8.97 -27.51
CA GLY A 329 20.03 8.82 -27.97
C GLY A 329 19.25 7.50 -27.79
N TYR A 330 19.50 6.70 -26.78
CA TYR A 330 18.69 5.52 -26.49
C TYR A 330 17.76 5.83 -25.31
N SER A 331 16.61 6.37 -25.61
CA SER A 331 15.57 6.64 -24.63
C SER A 331 14.36 5.79 -24.91
N ASP A 332 13.78 5.22 -23.87
CA ASP A 332 12.49 4.54 -23.93
C ASP A 332 11.38 5.54 -23.60
N PHE A 333 11.41 6.11 -22.40
CA PHE A 333 10.50 7.17 -21.99
C PHE A 333 11.07 7.98 -20.81
N HIS A 334 10.52 9.17 -20.59
CA HIS A 334 10.53 9.82 -19.30
C HIS A 334 9.10 10.26 -18.90
N TYR A 335 8.84 10.24 -17.61
CA TYR A 335 7.59 10.63 -17.00
C TYR A 335 7.86 11.75 -16.00
N ALA A 336 7.21 12.88 -16.18
CA ALA A 336 7.51 14.11 -15.48
C ALA A 336 6.27 14.93 -15.16
N ILE A 337 6.43 15.99 -14.37
CA ILE A 337 5.48 17.11 -14.30
C ILE A 337 6.10 18.26 -15.06
N TYR A 338 5.44 18.70 -16.15
CA TYR A 338 5.96 19.68 -17.08
C TYR A 338 5.06 20.92 -17.17
N PRO A 339 5.63 22.15 -17.26
CA PRO A 339 4.87 23.36 -17.36
C PRO A 339 4.25 23.56 -18.74
N SER A 340 2.99 23.99 -18.79
CA SER A 340 2.30 24.41 -20.01
C SER A 340 1.30 25.50 -19.68
N GLY A 341 1.36 26.67 -20.38
CA GLY A 341 0.43 27.75 -20.18
C GLY A 341 0.36 28.35 -18.77
N GLY A 342 1.47 28.28 -18.02
CA GLY A 342 1.55 28.75 -16.63
C GLY A 342 1.06 27.74 -15.58
N ASN A 343 0.62 26.56 -15.97
CA ASN A 343 0.25 25.46 -15.10
C ASN A 343 1.18 24.27 -15.28
N PHE A 344 1.11 23.30 -14.36
CA PHE A 344 1.92 22.10 -14.38
C PHE A 344 1.04 20.86 -14.56
N TYR A 345 1.39 20.01 -15.54
CA TYR A 345 0.65 18.81 -15.91
C TYR A 345 1.57 17.60 -15.90
N GLN A 346 1.03 16.42 -15.60
CA GLN A 346 1.77 15.19 -15.87
C GLN A 346 2.04 15.07 -17.37
N ASN A 347 3.24 14.59 -17.70
CA ASN A 347 3.72 14.46 -19.06
C ASN A 347 4.46 13.13 -19.25
N LEU A 348 4.11 12.42 -20.31
CA LEU A 348 4.83 11.26 -20.79
C LEU A 348 5.48 11.56 -22.12
N TYR A 349 6.79 11.55 -22.16
CA TYR A 349 7.59 11.68 -23.38
C TYR A 349 8.14 10.32 -23.78
N THR A 350 8.01 9.96 -25.05
CA THR A 350 8.55 8.73 -25.62
C THR A 350 9.49 9.00 -26.79
N THR A 351 10.23 8.00 -27.26
CA THR A 351 11.25 8.14 -28.32
C THR A 351 10.76 8.70 -29.64
N SER A 352 9.47 8.68 -29.89
CA SER A 352 8.86 9.20 -31.13
C SER A 352 8.46 10.69 -31.04
N GLN A 353 8.89 11.43 -30.03
CA GLN A 353 8.55 12.84 -29.77
C GLN A 353 7.03 13.12 -29.60
N TYR A 354 6.28 12.13 -29.14
CA TYR A 354 4.87 12.33 -28.81
C TYR A 354 4.70 12.57 -27.32
N ASP A 355 4.56 13.84 -26.98
CA ASP A 355 4.17 14.22 -25.63
C ASP A 355 2.70 13.90 -25.40
N LEU A 356 2.42 13.15 -24.34
CA LEU A 356 1.07 13.00 -23.82
C LEU A 356 0.98 13.79 -22.51
N TYR A 357 0.09 14.77 -22.48
CA TYR A 357 -0.19 15.59 -21.31
C TYR A 357 -1.47 15.14 -20.62
N GLY A 358 -1.48 15.18 -19.30
CA GLY A 358 -2.71 15.16 -18.52
C GLY A 358 -3.53 16.43 -18.74
N ALA A 359 -4.80 16.40 -18.39
CA ALA A 359 -5.69 17.56 -18.45
C ALA A 359 -5.80 18.31 -17.11
N THR A 360 -5.46 17.64 -16.01
CA THR A 360 -5.56 18.18 -14.65
C THR A 360 -4.29 18.92 -14.26
N ALA A 361 -4.38 20.17 -13.89
CA ALA A 361 -3.26 20.94 -13.35
C ALA A 361 -2.91 20.47 -11.93
N LEU A 362 -1.62 20.21 -11.69
CA LEU A 362 -1.10 19.81 -10.38
C LEU A 362 -0.62 21.05 -9.61
N SER A 363 -0.76 21.00 -8.30
CA SER A 363 -0.33 22.04 -7.37
C SER A 363 0.65 21.47 -6.34
N VAL A 364 1.52 22.32 -5.80
CA VAL A 364 2.44 21.95 -4.72
C VAL A 364 1.69 21.56 -3.45
N ASN A 365 2.32 20.73 -2.64
CA ASN A 365 1.85 20.28 -1.33
C ASN A 365 0.58 19.41 -1.32
N ASN A 366 0.09 18.97 -2.47
CA ASN A 366 -1.01 18.02 -2.58
C ASN A 366 -0.49 16.63 -3.01
N TRP A 367 -1.11 15.60 -2.49
CA TRP A 367 -0.85 14.23 -2.93
C TRP A 367 -1.65 13.90 -4.19
N TYR A 368 -1.01 13.21 -5.10
CA TYR A 368 -1.61 12.65 -6.30
C TYR A 368 -1.07 11.25 -6.56
N GLN A 369 -1.94 10.31 -6.91
CA GLN A 369 -1.49 9.15 -7.67
C GLN A 369 -1.57 9.52 -9.15
N ILE A 370 -0.42 9.60 -9.80
CA ILE A 370 -0.34 9.86 -11.24
C ILE A 370 0.26 8.65 -11.94
N GLY A 371 -0.08 8.48 -13.21
CA GLY A 371 0.42 7.34 -13.96
C GLY A 371 -0.11 7.30 -15.39
N PHE A 372 0.33 6.27 -16.09
CA PHE A 372 -0.09 6.02 -17.46
C PHE A 372 -0.20 4.54 -17.77
N THR A 373 -0.97 4.23 -18.80
CA THR A 373 -0.98 2.92 -19.46
C THR A 373 -0.58 3.07 -20.92
N ILE A 374 0.19 2.13 -21.42
CA ILE A 374 0.40 1.88 -22.85
C ILE A 374 -0.14 0.48 -23.11
N SER A 375 -1.16 0.39 -23.95
CA SER A 375 -1.83 -0.87 -24.28
C SER A 375 -2.18 -0.90 -25.76
N ASN A 376 -1.73 -1.94 -26.47
CA ASN A 376 -1.99 -2.10 -27.89
C ASN A 376 -1.69 -0.82 -28.70
N GLY A 377 -0.56 -0.16 -28.41
CA GLY A 377 -0.14 1.06 -29.08
C GLY A 377 -0.97 2.31 -28.74
N THR A 378 -1.78 2.28 -27.68
CA THR A 378 -2.55 3.41 -27.19
C THR A 378 -2.04 3.85 -25.81
N MET A 379 -1.76 5.13 -25.64
CA MET A 379 -1.38 5.76 -24.36
C MET A 379 -2.57 6.46 -23.70
N GLN A 380 -2.71 6.27 -22.40
CA GLN A 380 -3.68 6.99 -21.56
C GLN A 380 -3.01 7.43 -20.24
N MET A 381 -3.24 8.68 -19.85
CA MET A 381 -2.84 9.21 -18.54
C MET A 381 -3.95 9.00 -17.51
N TYR A 382 -3.56 8.89 -16.24
CA TYR A 382 -4.47 8.76 -15.12
C TYR A 382 -4.03 9.63 -13.94
N ILE A 383 -5.00 10.17 -13.23
CA ILE A 383 -4.80 10.88 -11.97
C ILE A 383 -5.84 10.39 -10.95
N ASN A 384 -5.39 10.03 -9.75
CA ASN A 384 -6.25 9.58 -8.65
C ASN A 384 -7.27 8.51 -9.06
N GLY A 385 -6.81 7.53 -9.85
CA GLY A 385 -7.63 6.38 -10.27
C GLY A 385 -8.53 6.62 -11.49
N VAL A 386 -8.58 7.85 -12.04
CA VAL A 386 -9.42 8.18 -13.20
C VAL A 386 -8.58 8.64 -14.39
N SER A 387 -9.09 8.45 -15.61
CA SER A 387 -8.42 8.89 -16.83
C SER A 387 -8.27 10.43 -16.87
N ASP A 388 -7.10 10.89 -17.32
CA ASP A 388 -6.72 12.32 -17.33
C ASP A 388 -6.22 12.73 -18.73
N GLY A 389 -7.05 13.42 -19.45
CA GLY A 389 -6.79 13.86 -20.82
C GLY A 389 -7.15 12.83 -21.90
N ALA A 390 -6.87 13.22 -23.13
CA ALA A 390 -7.17 12.41 -24.32
C ALA A 390 -6.17 11.29 -24.53
N GLN A 391 -6.61 10.18 -25.12
CA GLN A 391 -5.73 9.10 -25.56
C GLN A 391 -4.89 9.51 -26.77
N ARG A 392 -3.71 8.91 -26.91
CA ARG A 392 -2.86 9.02 -28.09
C ARG A 392 -2.33 7.67 -28.53
N SER A 393 -2.14 7.53 -29.85
CA SER A 393 -1.40 6.40 -30.41
C SER A 393 0.08 6.55 -30.08
N ASN A 394 0.74 5.45 -29.75
CA ASN A 394 2.17 5.39 -29.47
C ASN A 394 2.82 4.19 -30.16
N SER A 395 4.05 4.40 -30.62
CA SER A 395 4.99 3.36 -30.99
C SER A 395 6.18 3.41 -30.03
N ARG A 396 6.01 2.96 -28.79
CA ARG A 396 7.10 2.87 -27.83
C ARG A 396 8.18 1.94 -28.38
N THR A 397 9.42 2.38 -28.30
CA THR A 397 10.59 1.55 -28.59
C THR A 397 11.31 1.28 -27.28
N ASN A 398 11.33 0.03 -26.82
CA ASN A 398 12.11 -0.34 -25.64
C ASN A 398 13.59 -0.44 -25.97
N TYR A 399 14.41 0.34 -25.30
CA TYR A 399 15.86 0.23 -25.36
C TYR A 399 16.37 -0.49 -24.10
N SER A 400 16.81 -1.74 -24.27
CA SER A 400 17.32 -2.59 -23.18
C SER A 400 18.55 -2.00 -22.45
N GLN A 401 19.24 -1.06 -23.10
CA GLN A 401 20.48 -0.45 -22.55
C GLN A 401 20.24 0.79 -21.69
N SER A 402 19.00 1.33 -21.65
CA SER A 402 18.69 2.51 -20.86
C SER A 402 18.48 2.15 -19.38
N TYR A 403 18.95 3.03 -18.49
CA TYR A 403 18.77 2.87 -17.04
C TYR A 403 17.38 3.30 -16.61
N LEU A 404 16.79 2.56 -15.66
CA LEU A 404 15.55 2.92 -15.00
C LEU A 404 15.87 3.69 -13.72
N TRP A 405 15.50 4.97 -13.68
CA TRP A 405 15.69 5.85 -12.55
C TRP A 405 14.35 6.42 -12.06
N LEU A 406 14.16 6.43 -10.73
CA LEU A 406 13.07 7.12 -10.06
C LEU A 406 13.63 8.39 -9.42
N GLY A 407 13.02 9.55 -9.70
CA GLY A 407 13.36 10.85 -9.12
C GLY A 407 14.12 11.81 -10.05
N ASP A 408 14.88 11.30 -11.01
CA ASP A 408 15.62 12.11 -11.97
C ASP A 408 15.86 11.36 -13.29
N ALA A 409 16.50 12.03 -14.25
CA ALA A 409 17.08 11.44 -15.43
C ALA A 409 18.60 11.61 -15.40
N ARG A 410 19.32 10.68 -16.01
CA ARG A 410 20.79 10.59 -15.97
C ARG A 410 21.54 11.80 -16.56
N ILE A 411 20.85 12.84 -16.97
CA ILE A 411 21.40 14.02 -17.66
C ILE A 411 21.28 15.30 -16.84
N ASN A 412 20.95 15.24 -15.55
CA ASN A 412 20.66 16.41 -14.72
C ASN A 412 19.67 17.38 -15.37
N ALA A 413 18.61 16.87 -15.98
CA ALA A 413 17.65 17.64 -16.74
C ALA A 413 16.54 18.29 -15.87
N GLY A 414 16.66 18.19 -14.56
CA GLY A 414 15.68 18.69 -13.58
C GLY A 414 14.93 17.57 -12.90
N GLY A 415 15.48 17.09 -11.78
CA GLY A 415 14.89 16.07 -10.93
C GLY A 415 13.63 16.57 -10.22
N PHE A 416 12.86 15.64 -9.73
CA PHE A 416 11.65 15.93 -8.96
C PHE A 416 11.99 16.52 -7.58
N ILE A 417 11.23 17.54 -7.16
CA ILE A 417 11.36 18.17 -5.84
C ILE A 417 10.10 17.89 -5.03
N GLY A 418 10.21 17.03 -4.03
CA GLY A 418 9.06 16.65 -3.21
C GLY A 418 9.12 15.21 -2.72
N ASN A 419 7.97 14.70 -2.30
CA ASN A 419 7.85 13.34 -1.79
C ASN A 419 7.41 12.37 -2.90
N ILE A 420 8.11 11.23 -2.98
CA ILE A 420 7.70 10.07 -3.77
C ILE A 420 7.27 8.96 -2.81
N GLY A 421 6.06 8.47 -3.00
CA GLY A 421 5.48 7.36 -2.26
C GLY A 421 5.53 6.04 -3.05
N SER A 422 4.48 5.22 -2.89
CA SER A 422 4.37 3.94 -3.56
C SER A 422 4.47 4.09 -5.08
N THR A 423 5.29 3.22 -5.69
CA THR A 423 5.55 3.18 -7.14
C THR A 423 5.37 1.75 -7.64
N ILE A 424 4.55 1.55 -8.67
CA ILE A 424 4.23 0.24 -9.23
C ILE A 424 4.34 0.26 -10.77
N ILE A 425 4.88 -0.83 -11.32
CA ILE A 425 5.00 -1.02 -12.77
C ILE A 425 4.44 -2.39 -13.15
N TYR A 426 3.67 -2.41 -14.24
CA TYR A 426 3.10 -3.61 -14.85
C TYR A 426 3.71 -3.88 -16.22
N ASN A 427 3.86 -5.15 -16.60
CA ASN A 427 4.29 -5.57 -17.93
C ASN A 427 3.11 -5.73 -18.91
N ARG A 428 2.06 -4.99 -18.71
CA ARG A 428 0.86 -4.90 -19.56
C ARG A 428 0.15 -3.57 -19.38
N GLY A 429 -0.72 -3.24 -20.32
CA GLY A 429 -1.74 -2.22 -20.10
C GLY A 429 -2.79 -2.74 -19.12
N ILE A 430 -2.94 -2.13 -17.94
CA ILE A 430 -4.04 -2.44 -17.05
C ILE A 430 -5.29 -1.63 -17.40
N THR A 431 -6.47 -2.17 -17.11
CA THR A 431 -7.74 -1.53 -17.41
C THR A 431 -8.03 -0.34 -16.47
N ALA A 432 -8.97 0.53 -16.84
CA ALA A 432 -9.39 1.64 -15.98
C ALA A 432 -9.92 1.18 -14.62
N ASP A 433 -10.63 0.05 -14.56
CA ASP A 433 -11.10 -0.53 -13.30
C ASP A 433 -9.95 -1.01 -12.43
N GLU A 434 -8.90 -1.59 -13.02
CA GLU A 434 -7.69 -2.00 -12.32
C GLU A 434 -6.88 -0.79 -11.83
N VAL A 435 -6.85 0.31 -12.60
CA VAL A 435 -6.26 1.57 -12.17
C VAL A 435 -6.99 2.13 -10.95
N LEU A 436 -8.31 2.16 -10.98
CA LEU A 436 -9.14 2.59 -9.85
C LEU A 436 -8.96 1.67 -8.64
N GLN A 437 -8.81 0.37 -8.85
CA GLN A 437 -8.48 -0.59 -7.78
C GLN A 437 -7.14 -0.25 -7.12
N ASN A 438 -6.09 0.01 -7.90
CA ASN A 438 -4.77 0.39 -7.39
C ASN A 438 -4.80 1.70 -6.58
N TYR A 439 -5.53 2.69 -7.07
CA TYR A 439 -5.74 3.94 -6.34
C TYR A 439 -6.44 3.70 -5.00
N ASN A 440 -7.58 3.01 -5.05
CA ASN A 440 -8.38 2.74 -3.85
C ASN A 440 -7.65 1.88 -2.81
N SER A 441 -6.73 1.00 -3.24
CA SER A 441 -5.94 0.18 -2.31
C SER A 441 -4.92 0.98 -1.49
N THR A 442 -4.58 2.19 -1.90
CA THR A 442 -3.49 2.97 -1.29
C THR A 442 -3.83 4.39 -0.88
N LYS A 443 -4.91 5.00 -1.42
CA LYS A 443 -5.25 6.42 -1.22
C LYS A 443 -5.36 6.84 0.25
N HIS A 444 -5.87 5.97 1.12
CA HIS A 444 -6.02 6.23 2.54
C HIS A 444 -4.67 6.51 3.25
N LYS A 445 -3.57 5.93 2.74
CA LYS A 445 -2.22 6.20 3.23
C LYS A 445 -1.81 7.66 3.00
N TYR A 446 -2.36 8.29 1.97
CA TYR A 446 -2.04 9.66 1.54
C TYR A 446 -3.11 10.69 1.95
N GLY A 447 -4.10 10.26 2.74
CA GLY A 447 -5.16 11.13 3.26
C GLY A 447 -6.25 11.51 2.25
N LEU A 448 -6.47 10.63 1.24
CA LEU A 448 -7.45 10.82 0.16
C LEU A 448 -8.55 9.76 0.18
#